data_71dc43ea9eddccf7a8347045814857b8
#
_entry.id   71dc43ea9eddccf7a8347045814857b8
#
_cell.length_a   1.000
_cell.length_b   1.000
_cell.length_c   1.000
_cell.angle_alpha   90.00
_cell.angle_beta   90.00
_cell.angle_gamma   90.00
#
_symmetry.space_group_name_H-M   'P 1'
#
loop_
_entity.id
_entity.type
_entity.pdbx_description
1 polymer ?
#
loop_
_entity_poly.entity_id
_entity_poly.type
_entity_poly.pdbx_seq_one_letter_code
_entity_poly.pdbx_strand_id
1 'polypeptide(L)'
;IAGKPLAARFKLLLKDVLKADFKTDLAGFFDLEQPIKVVANLPYYITTPIIFALSQSALRFTSLTLMMQQEVAERLVAEPHSKAYGPLTLAIQSEMRVNLALAVDRHSFMPAPKVDSSVVVLTPLADSKLGTMDRKQFNRIVKLCFAKRRKTLNNNLKGLVSPERKSLIFEKLALPAMVRPEELSLAQFLQLVPLIMGHELARTPK
;
A
#
# COMPACT_ATOMS: atom_id res chain seq x y z
N ILE A 1 -9.97 -15.21 26.34
CA ILE A 1 -9.40 -14.01 27.03
C ILE A 1 -10.33 -13.57 28.16
N ALA A 2 -11.66 -13.84 28.04
CA ALA A 2 -12.62 -13.56 29.11
C ALA A 2 -12.21 -14.29 30.40
N GLY A 3 -12.29 -13.58 31.53
CA GLY A 3 -11.97 -14.14 32.86
C GLY A 3 -10.52 -13.95 33.34
N LYS A 4 -9.57 -13.56 32.49
CA LYS A 4 -8.22 -13.24 32.92
C LYS A 4 -8.14 -11.81 33.52
N PRO A 5 -7.27 -11.57 34.55
CA PRO A 5 -7.01 -10.21 35.04
C PRO A 5 -6.59 -9.26 33.90
N LEU A 6 -6.88 -7.96 34.03
CA LEU A 6 -6.54 -6.96 33.00
C LEU A 6 -5.05 -6.97 32.67
N ALA A 7 -4.18 -7.08 33.69
CA ALA A 7 -2.72 -7.16 33.52
C ALA A 7 -2.27 -8.35 32.66
N ALA A 8 -3.00 -9.46 32.67
CA ALA A 8 -2.72 -10.63 31.82
C ALA A 8 -3.26 -10.49 30.40
N ARG A 9 -4.07 -9.46 30.14
CA ARG A 9 -4.69 -9.19 28.82
C ARG A 9 -4.09 -7.96 28.11
N PHE A 10 -3.17 -7.28 28.77
CA PHE A 10 -2.55 -6.05 28.28
C PHE A 10 -1.03 -6.12 28.41
N LYS A 11 -0.32 -5.70 27.36
CA LYS A 11 1.13 -5.51 27.35
C LYS A 11 1.46 -4.16 26.73
N LEU A 12 2.22 -3.34 27.44
CA LEU A 12 2.78 -2.11 26.91
C LEU A 12 4.17 -2.39 26.32
N LEU A 13 4.36 -2.01 25.07
CA LEU A 13 5.64 -2.03 24.38
C LEU A 13 6.04 -0.60 24.04
N LEU A 14 6.99 -0.04 24.77
CA LEU A 14 7.55 1.29 24.50
C LEU A 14 8.68 1.16 23.48
N LYS A 15 8.37 1.32 22.19
CA LYS A 15 9.31 1.17 21.09
C LYS A 15 8.90 2.05 19.90
N ASP A 16 9.87 2.52 19.14
CA ASP A 16 9.61 3.13 17.83
C ASP A 16 9.01 2.07 16.90
N VAL A 17 7.80 2.29 16.43
CA VAL A 17 7.04 1.35 15.60
C VAL A 17 7.75 1.00 14.29
N LEU A 18 8.57 1.92 13.73
CA LEU A 18 9.34 1.67 12.51
C LEU A 18 10.59 0.81 12.75
N LYS A 19 11.00 0.67 14.02
CA LYS A 19 12.11 -0.21 14.45
C LYS A 19 11.61 -1.49 15.11
N ALA A 20 10.28 -1.65 15.23
CA ALA A 20 9.71 -2.85 15.82
C ALA A 20 9.83 -4.02 14.83
N ASP A 21 10.34 -5.13 15.33
CA ASP A 21 10.15 -6.43 14.71
C ASP A 21 8.88 -7.06 15.31
N PHE A 22 7.77 -6.89 14.61
CA PHE A 22 6.47 -7.33 15.12
C PHE A 22 6.44 -8.83 15.44
N LYS A 23 7.24 -9.66 14.75
CA LYS A 23 7.29 -11.09 15.01
C LYS A 23 7.95 -11.39 16.35
N THR A 24 9.12 -10.82 16.61
CA THR A 24 9.86 -11.05 17.86
C THR A 24 9.30 -10.26 19.04
N ASP A 25 8.92 -8.99 18.80
CA ASP A 25 8.44 -8.09 19.87
C ASP A 25 7.06 -8.49 20.40
N LEU A 26 6.23 -9.15 19.60
CA LEU A 26 4.90 -9.63 19.98
C LEU A 26 4.87 -11.12 20.32
N ALA A 27 5.96 -11.85 20.08
CA ALA A 27 6.06 -13.27 20.42
C ALA A 27 5.80 -13.51 21.92
N GLY A 28 5.10 -14.59 22.23
CA GLY A 28 4.74 -14.96 23.61
C GLY A 28 3.59 -14.12 24.22
N PHE A 29 3.14 -13.03 23.57
CA PHE A 29 1.95 -12.30 23.96
C PHE A 29 0.75 -12.59 23.06
N PHE A 30 0.98 -12.69 21.76
CA PHE A 30 -0.01 -13.12 20.77
C PHE A 30 0.39 -14.47 20.16
N ASP A 31 -0.61 -15.27 19.83
CA ASP A 31 -0.43 -16.38 18.89
C ASP A 31 -0.34 -15.78 17.47
N LEU A 32 0.87 -15.67 16.95
CA LEU A 32 1.15 -15.02 15.67
C LEU A 32 0.70 -15.86 14.46
N GLU A 33 0.33 -17.11 14.67
CA GLU A 33 -0.29 -17.96 13.64
C GLU A 33 -1.77 -17.57 13.42
N GLN A 34 -2.38 -16.90 14.41
CA GLN A 34 -3.73 -16.38 14.30
C GLN A 34 -3.74 -14.97 13.72
N PRO A 35 -4.73 -14.63 12.87
CA PRO A 35 -4.87 -13.28 12.35
C PRO A 35 -5.17 -12.27 13.48
N ILE A 36 -4.47 -11.15 13.48
CA ILE A 36 -4.62 -10.09 14.48
C ILE A 36 -5.36 -8.88 13.89
N LYS A 37 -5.93 -8.07 14.78
CA LYS A 37 -6.49 -6.76 14.42
C LYS A 37 -5.53 -5.67 14.86
N VAL A 38 -5.37 -4.65 14.01
CA VAL A 38 -4.63 -3.43 14.34
C VAL A 38 -5.62 -2.28 14.43
N VAL A 39 -5.55 -1.52 15.51
CA VAL A 39 -6.29 -0.25 15.68
C VAL A 39 -5.27 0.80 16.09
N ALA A 40 -5.13 1.86 15.30
CA ALA A 40 -4.12 2.87 15.56
C ALA A 40 -4.55 4.27 15.11
N ASN A 41 -4.23 5.27 15.94
CA ASN A 41 -4.13 6.65 15.52
C ASN A 41 -2.67 6.91 15.10
N LEU A 42 -2.44 7.12 13.80
CA LEU A 42 -1.10 7.21 13.25
C LEU A 42 -0.54 8.63 13.37
N PRO A 43 0.71 8.81 13.81
CA PRO A 43 1.39 10.09 13.74
C PRO A 43 1.51 10.54 12.27
N TYR A 44 1.08 11.78 11.97
CA TYR A 44 0.92 12.25 10.59
C TYR A 44 2.22 12.22 9.77
N TYR A 45 3.35 12.54 10.40
CA TYR A 45 4.65 12.64 9.73
C TYR A 45 5.27 11.29 9.33
N ILE A 46 4.78 10.17 9.90
CA ILE A 46 5.25 8.81 9.58
C ILE A 46 4.12 7.85 9.16
N THR A 47 2.93 8.36 8.86
CA THR A 47 1.76 7.55 8.48
C THR A 47 2.08 6.60 7.32
N THR A 48 2.61 7.11 6.22
CA THR A 48 2.95 6.28 5.05
C THR A 48 4.01 5.22 5.35
N PRO A 49 5.14 5.52 6.00
CA PRO A 49 6.08 4.50 6.47
C PRO A 49 5.45 3.41 7.34
N ILE A 50 4.56 3.77 8.27
CA ILE A 50 3.89 2.77 9.14
C ILE A 50 2.97 1.86 8.33
N ILE A 51 2.17 2.41 7.41
CA ILE A 51 1.30 1.63 6.53
C ILE A 51 2.14 0.62 5.74
N PHE A 52 3.27 1.04 5.17
CA PHE A 52 4.18 0.13 4.46
C PHE A 52 4.81 -0.91 5.39
N ALA A 53 5.23 -0.55 6.59
CA ALA A 53 5.80 -1.49 7.56
C ALA A 53 4.78 -2.58 7.94
N LEU A 54 3.54 -2.19 8.21
CA LEU A 54 2.45 -3.13 8.49
C LEU A 54 2.13 -4.02 7.28
N SER A 55 1.94 -3.42 6.09
CA SER A 55 1.61 -4.18 4.88
C SER A 55 2.71 -5.16 4.45
N GLN A 56 3.96 -4.88 4.79
CA GLN A 56 5.12 -5.72 4.47
C GLN A 56 5.52 -6.68 5.59
N SER A 57 4.86 -6.61 6.74
CA SER A 57 5.14 -7.52 7.86
C SER A 57 4.73 -8.96 7.51
N ALA A 58 5.33 -9.91 8.20
CA ALA A 58 4.96 -11.32 8.11
C ALA A 58 3.70 -11.67 8.92
N LEU A 59 3.09 -10.67 9.59
CA LEU A 59 1.89 -10.88 10.39
C LEU A 59 0.65 -11.09 9.50
N ARG A 60 -0.22 -11.96 9.97
CA ARG A 60 -1.55 -12.14 9.38
C ARG A 60 -2.52 -11.17 10.04
N PHE A 61 -3.22 -10.39 9.24
CA PHE A 61 -4.21 -9.44 9.75
C PHE A 61 -5.63 -9.90 9.42
N THR A 62 -6.55 -9.68 10.35
CA THR A 62 -7.99 -9.69 10.05
C THR A 62 -8.39 -8.34 9.45
N SER A 63 -7.91 -7.24 10.07
CA SER A 63 -8.15 -5.87 9.62
C SER A 63 -7.16 -4.91 10.26
N LEU A 64 -6.94 -3.77 9.59
CA LEU A 64 -6.22 -2.63 10.15
C LEU A 64 -7.17 -1.43 10.11
N THR A 65 -7.54 -0.92 11.27
CA THR A 65 -8.37 0.28 11.43
C THR A 65 -7.45 1.42 11.83
N LEU A 66 -7.20 2.32 10.89
CA LEU A 66 -6.15 3.33 11.01
C LEU A 66 -6.76 4.73 10.87
N MET A 67 -6.48 5.62 11.83
CA MET A 67 -6.78 7.05 11.68
C MET A 67 -5.54 7.80 11.19
N MET A 68 -5.73 8.67 10.20
CA MET A 68 -4.68 9.40 9.52
C MET A 68 -5.19 10.71 8.94
N GLN A 69 -4.29 11.55 8.41
CA GLN A 69 -4.69 12.74 7.65
C GLN A 69 -5.59 12.35 6.46
N GLN A 70 -6.59 13.17 6.19
CA GLN A 70 -7.55 12.97 5.10
C GLN A 70 -6.84 12.77 3.74
N GLU A 71 -5.83 13.58 3.43
CA GLU A 71 -5.05 13.44 2.19
C GLU A 71 -4.44 12.04 2.01
N VAL A 72 -3.90 11.45 3.09
CA VAL A 72 -3.31 10.10 3.01
C VAL A 72 -4.39 9.05 2.84
N ALA A 73 -5.53 9.21 3.52
CA ALA A 73 -6.68 8.33 3.36
C ALA A 73 -7.24 8.37 1.92
N GLU A 74 -7.36 9.56 1.34
CA GLU A 74 -7.78 9.76 -0.07
C GLU A 74 -6.83 9.05 -1.05
N ARG A 75 -5.51 9.08 -0.78
CA ARG A 75 -4.53 8.35 -1.60
C ARG A 75 -4.71 6.84 -1.53
N LEU A 76 -5.17 6.29 -0.40
CA LEU A 76 -5.38 4.85 -0.26
C LEU A 76 -6.58 4.36 -1.09
N VAL A 77 -7.61 5.18 -1.27
CA VAL A 77 -8.83 4.84 -2.03
C VAL A 77 -8.86 5.43 -3.43
N ALA A 78 -7.79 6.12 -3.83
CA ALA A 78 -7.74 6.82 -5.10
C ALA A 78 -7.93 5.87 -6.29
N GLU A 79 -8.62 6.37 -7.31
CA GLU A 79 -8.80 5.70 -8.59
C GLU A 79 -7.84 6.31 -9.66
N PRO A 80 -7.53 5.58 -10.73
CA PRO A 80 -6.80 6.11 -11.86
C PRO A 80 -7.36 7.46 -12.35
N HIS A 81 -6.53 8.29 -12.95
CA HIS A 81 -6.83 9.65 -13.40
C HIS A 81 -7.04 10.70 -12.29
N SER A 82 -6.94 10.30 -11.00
CA SER A 82 -7.00 11.26 -9.89
C SER A 82 -5.61 11.75 -9.48
N LYS A 83 -5.54 12.97 -8.91
CA LYS A 83 -4.28 13.54 -8.39
C LYS A 83 -3.73 12.75 -7.18
N ALA A 84 -4.59 12.06 -6.46
CA ALA A 84 -4.24 11.29 -5.28
C ALA A 84 -3.65 9.91 -5.63
N TYR A 85 -3.94 9.40 -6.84
CA TYR A 85 -3.49 8.08 -7.28
C TYR A 85 -1.98 8.00 -7.43
N GLY A 86 -1.40 6.89 -6.94
CA GLY A 86 0.04 6.72 -7.02
C GLY A 86 0.57 5.45 -6.34
N PRO A 87 1.89 5.43 -6.03
CA PRO A 87 2.54 4.23 -5.51
C PRO A 87 1.93 3.67 -4.22
N LEU A 88 1.44 4.54 -3.32
CA LEU A 88 0.78 4.09 -2.09
C LEU A 88 -0.54 3.37 -2.40
N THR A 89 -1.33 3.93 -3.29
CA THR A 89 -2.60 3.35 -3.77
C THR A 89 -2.37 1.94 -4.31
N LEU A 90 -1.45 1.82 -5.27
CA LEU A 90 -1.13 0.57 -5.96
C LEU A 90 -0.57 -0.49 -4.99
N ALA A 91 0.34 -0.10 -4.10
CA ALA A 91 0.92 -0.99 -3.13
C ALA A 91 -0.12 -1.58 -2.16
N ILE A 92 -1.07 -0.78 -1.73
CA ILE A 92 -2.08 -1.25 -0.78
C ILE A 92 -3.23 -1.97 -1.48
N GLN A 93 -3.77 -1.42 -2.57
CA GLN A 93 -4.90 -2.05 -3.28
C GLN A 93 -4.53 -3.35 -4.01
N SER A 94 -3.25 -3.64 -4.20
CA SER A 94 -2.80 -4.95 -4.72
C SER A 94 -3.00 -6.09 -3.71
N GLU A 95 -3.11 -5.80 -2.42
CA GLU A 95 -3.16 -6.80 -1.36
C GLU A 95 -4.31 -6.61 -0.36
N MET A 96 -4.89 -5.41 -0.32
CA MET A 96 -5.92 -5.06 0.66
C MET A 96 -7.09 -4.35 -0.01
N ARG A 97 -8.28 -4.64 0.48
CA ARG A 97 -9.46 -3.79 0.26
C ARG A 97 -9.37 -2.60 1.20
N VAL A 98 -9.66 -1.43 0.68
CA VAL A 98 -9.63 -0.17 1.44
C VAL A 98 -11.03 0.39 1.54
N ASN A 99 -11.46 0.78 2.74
CA ASN A 99 -12.74 1.42 2.98
C ASN A 99 -12.55 2.67 3.86
N LEU A 100 -13.05 3.82 3.42
CA LEU A 100 -13.18 5.00 4.25
C LEU A 100 -14.35 4.81 5.19
N ALA A 101 -14.07 4.68 6.49
CA ALA A 101 -15.07 4.36 7.49
C ALA A 101 -15.66 5.61 8.15
N LEU A 102 -14.85 6.63 8.42
CA LEU A 102 -15.28 7.83 9.14
C LEU A 102 -14.41 9.02 8.76
N ALA A 103 -15.04 10.17 8.53
CA ALA A 103 -14.38 11.48 8.51
C ALA A 103 -14.33 12.06 9.93
N VAL A 104 -13.20 12.65 10.33
CA VAL A 104 -13.00 13.22 11.66
C VAL A 104 -12.54 14.67 11.51
N ASP A 105 -13.39 15.58 11.92
CA ASP A 105 -13.10 17.01 11.90
C ASP A 105 -11.92 17.34 12.81
N ARG A 106 -11.07 18.27 12.38
CA ARG A 106 -9.89 18.73 13.13
C ARG A 106 -10.22 19.28 14.52
N HIS A 107 -11.41 19.86 14.70
CA HIS A 107 -11.86 20.41 15.99
C HIS A 107 -12.23 19.32 17.01
N SER A 108 -12.25 18.04 16.60
CA SER A 108 -12.40 16.90 17.52
C SER A 108 -11.12 16.60 18.34
N PHE A 109 -10.05 17.36 18.13
CA PHE A 109 -8.77 17.17 18.81
C PHE A 109 -8.36 18.41 19.60
N MET A 110 -7.61 18.21 20.69
CA MET A 110 -6.99 19.29 21.47
C MET A 110 -5.52 18.97 21.73
N PRO A 111 -4.59 19.79 21.19
CA PRO A 111 -4.82 20.91 20.26
C PRO A 111 -5.31 20.42 18.89
N ALA A 112 -6.10 21.26 18.22
CA ALA A 112 -6.62 20.95 16.89
C ALA A 112 -5.48 20.88 15.86
N PRO A 113 -5.40 19.83 15.03
CA PRO A 113 -4.44 19.75 13.94
C PRO A 113 -4.83 20.72 12.82
N LYS A 114 -3.89 20.96 11.88
CA LYS A 114 -4.13 21.87 10.75
C LYS A 114 -5.06 21.31 9.67
N VAL A 115 -5.29 20.00 9.65
CA VAL A 115 -6.04 19.27 8.62
C VAL A 115 -7.00 18.28 9.26
N ASP A 116 -8.03 17.93 8.53
CA ASP A 116 -8.98 16.91 8.94
C ASP A 116 -8.37 15.52 8.84
N SER A 117 -8.97 14.56 9.51
CA SER A 117 -8.55 13.17 9.56
C SER A 117 -9.62 12.25 8.98
N SER A 118 -9.21 11.04 8.67
CA SER A 118 -10.14 9.98 8.29
C SER A 118 -9.73 8.68 8.95
N VAL A 119 -10.71 7.86 9.31
CA VAL A 119 -10.50 6.48 9.72
C VAL A 119 -10.69 5.60 8.50
N VAL A 120 -9.69 4.77 8.24
CA VAL A 120 -9.66 3.82 7.12
C VAL A 120 -9.61 2.42 7.66
N VAL A 121 -10.40 1.51 7.09
CA VAL A 121 -10.32 0.08 7.37
C VAL A 121 -9.68 -0.61 6.17
N LEU A 122 -8.54 -1.25 6.41
CA LEU A 122 -7.84 -2.09 5.44
C LEU A 122 -8.13 -3.55 5.79
N THR A 123 -8.63 -4.32 4.83
CA THR A 123 -8.90 -5.75 4.98
C THR A 123 -8.08 -6.51 3.95
N PRO A 124 -7.22 -7.46 4.36
CA PRO A 124 -6.46 -8.27 3.42
C PRO A 124 -7.39 -8.95 2.40
N LEU A 125 -6.97 -9.01 1.15
CA LEU A 125 -7.64 -9.82 0.14
C LEU A 125 -7.42 -11.30 0.45
N ALA A 126 -8.38 -12.16 0.09
CA ALA A 126 -8.22 -13.61 0.20
C ALA A 126 -7.00 -14.07 -0.61
N ASP A 127 -6.88 -13.54 -1.82
CA ASP A 127 -5.75 -13.76 -2.71
C ASP A 127 -5.13 -12.42 -3.09
N SER A 128 -3.81 -12.29 -2.92
CA SER A 128 -3.06 -11.13 -3.37
C SER A 128 -3.17 -10.99 -4.89
N LYS A 129 -3.47 -9.78 -5.38
CA LYS A 129 -3.47 -9.51 -6.82
C LYS A 129 -2.08 -9.60 -7.44
N LEU A 130 -1.02 -9.60 -6.61
CA LEU A 130 0.36 -9.78 -7.07
C LEU A 130 0.64 -11.22 -7.52
N GLY A 131 -0.16 -12.22 -7.10
CA GLY A 131 0.10 -13.62 -7.38
C GLY A 131 1.47 -14.05 -6.86
N THR A 132 2.33 -14.52 -7.76
CA THR A 132 3.72 -14.93 -7.45
C THR A 132 4.73 -13.77 -7.52
N MET A 133 4.30 -12.56 -7.87
CA MET A 133 5.19 -11.41 -8.01
C MET A 133 5.70 -10.94 -6.64
N ASP A 134 7.01 -10.73 -6.53
CA ASP A 134 7.60 -10.20 -5.30
C ASP A 134 7.09 -8.77 -5.02
N ARG A 135 6.52 -8.58 -3.85
CA ARG A 135 5.95 -7.30 -3.37
C ARG A 135 6.95 -6.15 -3.39
N LYS A 136 8.20 -6.42 -2.97
CA LYS A 136 9.23 -5.37 -2.91
C LYS A 136 9.62 -4.92 -4.32
N GLN A 137 9.72 -5.87 -5.23
CA GLN A 137 10.00 -5.57 -6.64
C GLN A 137 8.85 -4.79 -7.29
N PHE A 138 7.59 -5.23 -7.10
CA PHE A 138 6.42 -4.49 -7.57
C PHE A 138 6.46 -3.03 -7.08
N ASN A 139 6.57 -2.82 -5.77
CA ASN A 139 6.60 -1.49 -5.18
C ASN A 139 7.77 -0.63 -5.68
N ARG A 140 8.95 -1.25 -5.90
CA ARG A 140 10.12 -0.57 -6.45
C ARG A 140 9.86 -0.08 -7.87
N ILE A 141 9.35 -0.94 -8.75
CA ILE A 141 9.10 -0.59 -10.15
C ILE A 141 7.99 0.46 -10.25
N VAL A 142 6.90 0.30 -9.49
CA VAL A 142 5.84 1.30 -9.43
C VAL A 142 6.39 2.66 -9.00
N LYS A 143 7.23 2.74 -7.95
CA LYS A 143 7.88 4.00 -7.55
C LYS A 143 8.70 4.62 -8.68
N LEU A 144 9.42 3.82 -9.46
CA LEU A 144 10.20 4.31 -10.60
C LEU A 144 9.30 4.86 -11.71
N CYS A 145 8.16 4.21 -11.98
CA CYS A 145 7.16 4.72 -12.95
C CYS A 145 6.63 6.11 -12.55
N PHE A 146 6.50 6.40 -11.26
CA PHE A 146 6.04 7.69 -10.72
C PHE A 146 7.16 8.67 -10.34
N ALA A 147 8.43 8.35 -10.64
CA ALA A 147 9.59 9.14 -10.18
C ALA A 147 9.54 10.62 -10.62
N LYS A 148 9.01 10.87 -11.81
CA LYS A 148 8.84 12.23 -12.36
C LYS A 148 7.36 12.50 -12.61
N ARG A 149 6.65 12.98 -11.59
CA ARG A 149 5.18 13.14 -11.55
C ARG A 149 4.57 13.88 -12.76
N ARG A 150 5.27 14.85 -13.33
CA ARG A 150 4.80 15.63 -14.50
C ARG A 150 5.21 15.05 -15.85
N LYS A 151 5.83 13.88 -15.88
CA LYS A 151 6.32 13.24 -17.10
C LYS A 151 5.46 12.03 -17.47
N THR A 152 5.43 11.71 -18.75
CA THR A 152 4.79 10.50 -19.28
C THR A 152 5.46 9.24 -18.75
N LEU A 153 4.76 8.10 -18.79
CA LEU A 153 5.34 6.80 -18.48
C LEU A 153 6.57 6.52 -19.35
N ASN A 154 6.51 6.83 -20.65
CA ASN A 154 7.63 6.71 -21.57
C ASN A 154 8.89 7.42 -21.07
N ASN A 155 8.74 8.63 -20.53
CA ASN A 155 9.86 9.38 -19.95
C ASN A 155 10.35 8.82 -18.61
N ASN A 156 9.46 8.28 -17.79
CA ASN A 156 9.85 7.65 -16.51
C ASN A 156 10.59 6.32 -16.73
N LEU A 157 10.28 5.59 -17.80
CA LEU A 157 10.95 4.35 -18.17
C LEU A 157 12.30 4.55 -18.87
N LYS A 158 12.65 5.80 -19.26
CA LYS A 158 13.94 6.09 -19.89
C LYS A 158 15.10 5.75 -18.97
N GLY A 159 15.99 4.87 -19.45
CA GLY A 159 17.12 4.37 -18.68
C GLY A 159 16.82 3.21 -17.73
N LEU A 160 15.54 2.81 -17.60
CA LEU A 160 15.14 1.61 -16.85
C LEU A 160 15.05 0.37 -17.74
N VAL A 161 14.65 0.57 -18.99
CA VAL A 161 14.55 -0.49 -20.02
C VAL A 161 15.13 0.01 -21.33
N SER A 162 15.56 -0.90 -22.20
CA SER A 162 16.04 -0.53 -23.54
C SER A 162 14.93 0.08 -24.39
N PRO A 163 15.26 0.87 -25.44
CA PRO A 163 14.27 1.43 -26.34
C PRO A 163 13.36 0.37 -26.99
N GLU A 164 13.94 -0.74 -27.42
CA GLU A 164 13.23 -1.86 -28.07
C GLU A 164 12.23 -2.49 -27.11
N ARG A 165 12.67 -2.74 -25.88
CA ARG A 165 11.82 -3.30 -24.82
C ARG A 165 10.68 -2.37 -24.46
N LYS A 166 10.96 -1.07 -24.38
CA LYS A 166 9.95 -0.07 -24.12
C LYS A 166 8.88 -0.06 -25.22
N SER A 167 9.28 -0.09 -26.51
CA SER A 167 8.35 -0.19 -27.63
C SER A 167 7.46 -1.42 -27.53
N LEU A 168 8.06 -2.59 -27.22
CA LEU A 168 7.32 -3.83 -27.00
C LEU A 168 6.31 -3.74 -25.84
N ILE A 169 6.68 -3.08 -24.74
CA ILE A 169 5.78 -2.88 -23.57
C ILE A 169 4.57 -2.04 -24.00
N PHE A 170 4.80 -0.92 -24.69
CA PHE A 170 3.72 -0.03 -25.13
C PHE A 170 2.80 -0.72 -26.13
N GLU A 171 3.33 -1.51 -27.06
CA GLU A 171 2.57 -2.31 -28.01
C GLU A 171 1.74 -3.39 -27.31
N LYS A 172 2.37 -4.23 -26.47
CA LYS A 172 1.68 -5.34 -25.77
C LYS A 172 0.54 -4.88 -24.88
N LEU A 173 0.70 -3.72 -24.23
CA LEU A 173 -0.30 -3.17 -23.32
C LEU A 173 -1.23 -2.14 -24.00
N ALA A 174 -1.09 -1.95 -25.33
CA ALA A 174 -1.85 -0.95 -26.10
C ALA A 174 -1.83 0.44 -25.44
N LEU A 175 -0.67 0.90 -24.93
CA LEU A 175 -0.56 2.15 -24.20
C LEU A 175 -0.36 3.32 -25.16
N PRO A 176 -1.09 4.44 -24.96
CA PRO A 176 -0.83 5.67 -25.70
C PRO A 176 0.59 6.19 -25.41
N ALA A 177 1.27 6.75 -26.45
CA ALA A 177 2.63 7.25 -26.32
C ALA A 177 2.80 8.32 -25.22
N MET A 178 1.75 9.10 -24.98
CA MET A 178 1.73 10.21 -24.01
C MET A 178 1.13 9.83 -22.65
N VAL A 179 0.77 8.57 -22.45
CA VAL A 179 0.14 8.10 -21.20
C VAL A 179 1.01 8.42 -19.98
N ARG A 180 0.36 8.87 -18.91
CA ARG A 180 1.02 9.11 -17.62
C ARG A 180 0.80 7.94 -16.68
N PRO A 181 1.71 7.71 -15.71
CA PRO A 181 1.55 6.60 -14.74
C PRO A 181 0.23 6.62 -13.98
N GLU A 182 -0.27 7.81 -13.64
CA GLU A 182 -1.53 7.98 -12.92
C GLU A 182 -2.79 7.60 -13.72
N GLU A 183 -2.65 7.41 -15.04
CA GLU A 183 -3.75 7.00 -15.91
C GLU A 183 -3.88 5.47 -16.01
N LEU A 184 -2.85 4.72 -15.59
CA LEU A 184 -2.86 3.26 -15.63
C LEU A 184 -3.60 2.67 -14.41
N SER A 185 -4.48 1.71 -14.68
CA SER A 185 -5.12 0.91 -13.64
C SER A 185 -4.14 -0.02 -12.92
N LEU A 186 -4.52 -0.51 -11.74
CA LEU A 186 -3.76 -1.55 -11.05
C LEU A 186 -3.57 -2.79 -11.94
N ALA A 187 -4.58 -3.21 -12.69
CA ALA A 187 -4.49 -4.34 -13.60
C ALA A 187 -3.42 -4.14 -14.67
N GLN A 188 -3.31 -2.92 -15.22
CA GLN A 188 -2.24 -2.59 -16.16
C GLN A 188 -0.86 -2.57 -15.49
N PHE A 189 -0.73 -2.11 -14.24
CA PHE A 189 0.54 -2.20 -13.50
C PHE A 189 0.96 -3.65 -13.22
N LEU A 190 0.02 -4.53 -12.91
CA LEU A 190 0.30 -5.97 -12.72
C LEU A 190 0.83 -6.64 -14.00
N GLN A 191 0.46 -6.13 -15.17
CA GLN A 191 1.01 -6.58 -16.46
C GLN A 191 2.32 -5.86 -16.82
N LEU A 192 2.42 -4.57 -16.53
CA LEU A 192 3.56 -3.72 -16.84
C LEU A 192 4.83 -4.13 -16.09
N VAL A 193 4.72 -4.39 -14.79
CA VAL A 193 5.88 -4.66 -13.93
C VAL A 193 6.67 -5.90 -14.38
N PRO A 194 6.06 -7.07 -14.67
CA PRO A 194 6.79 -8.22 -15.22
C PRO A 194 7.50 -7.90 -16.54
N LEU A 195 6.85 -7.15 -17.42
CA LEU A 195 7.44 -6.75 -18.70
C LEU A 195 8.68 -5.87 -18.52
N ILE A 196 8.66 -4.96 -17.55
CA ILE A 196 9.84 -4.13 -17.20
C ILE A 196 10.97 -5.02 -16.66
N MET A 197 10.64 -6.03 -15.86
CA MET A 197 11.60 -6.94 -15.24
C MET A 197 12.19 -7.99 -16.19
N GLY A 198 11.62 -8.17 -17.36
CA GLY A 198 12.11 -9.16 -18.32
C GLY A 198 11.38 -10.48 -18.32
N HIS A 199 10.31 -10.60 -17.58
CA HIS A 199 9.47 -11.78 -17.61
C HIS A 199 8.44 -11.67 -18.75
N GLU A 200 8.25 -12.76 -19.49
CA GLU A 200 7.10 -12.85 -20.39
C GLU A 200 5.81 -12.97 -19.58
N LEU A 201 4.76 -12.27 -20.01
CA LEU A 201 3.44 -12.47 -19.41
C LEU A 201 3.02 -13.91 -19.59
N ALA A 202 2.67 -14.58 -18.50
CA ALA A 202 1.98 -15.87 -18.59
C ALA A 202 0.74 -15.67 -19.47
N ARG A 203 0.58 -16.52 -20.50
CA ARG A 203 -0.61 -16.49 -21.36
C ARG A 203 -1.83 -16.69 -20.46
N THR A 204 -2.70 -15.71 -20.41
CA THR A 204 -4.02 -15.84 -19.76
C THR A 204 -4.73 -17.00 -20.47
N PRO A 205 -5.17 -18.06 -19.78
CA PRO A 205 -6.03 -19.06 -20.42
C PRO A 205 -7.32 -18.37 -20.86
N LYS A 206 -7.77 -18.73 -22.09
CA LYS A 206 -9.05 -18.27 -22.67
C LYS A 206 -10.22 -18.77 -21.86
#